data_cc8bcc84e42da713569dce27c85981a9
#
_entry.id   cc8bcc84e42da713569dce27c85981a9
#
_cell.length_a   1.000
_cell.length_b   1.000
_cell.length_c   1.000
_cell.angle_alpha   90.00
_cell.angle_beta   90.00
_cell.angle_gamma   90.00
#
_symmetry.space_group_name_H-M   'P 1'
#
loop_
_entity.id
_entity.type
_entity.pdbx_description
1 polymer ?
#
loop_
_entity_poly.entity_id
_entity_poly.type
_entity_poly.pdbx_seq_one_letter_code
_entity_poly.pdbx_strand_id
1 'polypeptide(L)'
;MIMKIKKLLKIFGLSILAGNIMNAEYIKRNGEIYYRDWSEEKPRILKNIDKKSFEILENDFAKDKNNIYYEGEKIEKIDPKSAKIFGSHFVKDEKIVFDADEKKELKDVDTKTLKSVGDYYFKDKNNAYFDMKKIDEKVDLETFAYLDYFYAKDKNNLYFYGQKVKGVSPNNFNFWTLLSSVPDNIIKSGNDFYLVYENNSNEKIYAKKMDFPIDRDTFESFP
;
A
#
# COMPACT_ATOMS: atom_id res chain seq x y z
N MET A 1 2.03 8.52 -17.44
CA MET A 1 0.65 7.99 -17.44
C MET A 1 0.59 6.47 -17.29
N ILE A 2 1.39 5.69 -18.01
CA ILE A 2 1.42 4.20 -17.94
C ILE A 2 1.91 3.69 -16.57
N MET A 3 2.85 4.37 -15.91
CA MET A 3 3.39 3.99 -14.60
C MET A 3 2.36 4.16 -13.46
N LYS A 4 1.49 5.19 -13.52
CA LYS A 4 0.40 5.37 -12.55
C LYS A 4 -0.68 4.28 -12.67
N ILE A 5 -0.94 3.79 -13.88
CA ILE A 5 -1.93 2.73 -14.13
C ILE A 5 -1.43 1.37 -13.59
N LYS A 6 -0.14 1.05 -13.71
CA LYS A 6 0.46 -0.16 -13.12
C LYS A 6 0.35 -0.16 -11.59
N LYS A 7 0.52 0.99 -10.96
CA LYS A 7 0.39 1.15 -9.49
C LYS A 7 -1.06 0.99 -9.02
N LEU A 8 -2.03 1.51 -9.78
CA LEU A 8 -3.47 1.34 -9.48
C LEU A 8 -3.93 -0.11 -9.64
N LEU A 9 -3.46 -0.85 -10.65
CA LEU A 9 -3.83 -2.26 -10.87
C LEU A 9 -3.26 -3.21 -9.80
N LYS A 10 -2.12 -2.89 -9.19
CA LYS A 10 -1.60 -3.62 -8.02
C LYS A 10 -2.41 -3.34 -6.74
N ILE A 11 -3.00 -2.15 -6.62
CA ILE A 11 -3.79 -1.73 -5.45
C ILE A 11 -5.19 -2.36 -5.50
N PHE A 12 -5.80 -2.50 -6.68
CA PHE A 12 -7.05 -3.21 -6.86
C PHE A 12 -6.75 -4.66 -7.22
N GLY A 13 -6.69 -5.54 -6.21
CA GLY A 13 -6.74 -6.98 -6.39
C GLY A 13 -8.06 -7.38 -7.04
N LEU A 14 -8.30 -6.97 -8.29
CA LEU A 14 -9.45 -7.38 -9.07
C LEU A 14 -9.24 -8.83 -9.50
N SER A 15 -9.79 -9.75 -8.73
CA SER A 15 -10.09 -11.09 -9.18
C SER A 15 -11.19 -11.03 -10.24
N ILE A 16 -10.80 -10.81 -11.49
CA ILE A 16 -11.71 -10.94 -12.63
C ILE A 16 -11.57 -12.35 -13.19
N LEU A 17 -12.63 -13.13 -13.01
CA LEU A 17 -13.10 -14.31 -13.74
C LEU A 17 -12.12 -14.97 -14.75
N ALA A 18 -11.75 -16.20 -14.41
CA ALA A 18 -11.49 -17.38 -15.27
C ALA A 18 -11.02 -17.10 -16.73
N GLY A 19 -9.87 -16.57 -16.89
CA GLY A 19 -9.00 -16.72 -18.02
C GLY A 19 -7.60 -16.68 -17.44
N ASN A 20 -6.68 -17.55 -17.87
CA ASN A 20 -5.33 -17.70 -17.31
C ASN A 20 -4.70 -16.34 -16.96
N ILE A 21 -4.92 -15.87 -15.74
CA ILE A 21 -4.21 -14.70 -15.22
C ILE A 21 -2.79 -15.18 -15.01
N MET A 22 -1.89 -14.78 -15.90
CA MET A 22 -0.46 -15.01 -15.71
C MET A 22 -0.01 -14.10 -14.56
N ASN A 23 0.11 -14.67 -13.37
CA ASN A 23 0.69 -13.98 -12.23
C ASN A 23 2.20 -13.84 -12.43
N ALA A 24 2.77 -12.73 -12.00
CA ALA A 24 4.21 -12.61 -11.84
C ALA A 24 4.68 -13.64 -10.81
N GLU A 25 5.74 -14.39 -11.10
CA GLU A 25 6.19 -15.44 -10.17
C GLU A 25 7.66 -15.85 -10.38
N TYR A 26 8.26 -16.32 -9.28
CA TYR A 26 9.50 -17.08 -9.34
C TYR A 26 9.23 -18.57 -9.57
N ILE A 27 9.95 -19.18 -10.52
CA ILE A 27 9.77 -20.57 -10.90
C ILE A 27 11.10 -21.32 -10.71
N LYS A 28 11.06 -22.40 -9.90
CA LYS A 28 12.18 -23.37 -9.80
C LYS A 28 11.92 -24.54 -10.73
N ARG A 29 12.75 -24.70 -11.76
CA ARG A 29 12.58 -25.77 -12.74
C ARG A 29 13.93 -26.28 -13.24
N ASN A 30 14.13 -27.60 -13.24
CA ASN A 30 15.33 -28.26 -13.73
C ASN A 30 16.64 -27.73 -13.12
N GLY A 31 16.63 -27.35 -11.83
CA GLY A 31 17.78 -26.79 -11.15
C GLY A 31 18.11 -25.35 -11.52
N GLU A 32 17.27 -24.72 -12.32
CA GLU A 32 17.35 -23.30 -12.67
C GLU A 32 16.25 -22.50 -11.99
N ILE A 33 16.51 -21.19 -11.84
CA ILE A 33 15.56 -20.22 -11.29
C ILE A 33 15.16 -19.27 -12.41
N TYR A 34 13.86 -19.09 -12.55
CA TYR A 34 13.25 -18.20 -13.54
C TYR A 34 12.38 -17.18 -12.82
N TYR A 35 12.17 -16.06 -13.45
CA TYR A 35 11.11 -15.10 -13.09
C TYR A 35 10.25 -14.83 -14.31
N ARG A 36 8.94 -14.80 -14.12
CA ARG A 36 7.95 -14.42 -15.12
C ARG A 36 7.21 -13.18 -14.65
N ASP A 37 7.36 -12.09 -15.38
CA ASP A 37 6.51 -10.91 -15.21
C ASP A 37 5.10 -11.22 -15.79
N TRP A 38 4.07 -10.64 -15.22
CA TRP A 38 2.69 -10.78 -15.69
C TRP A 38 2.48 -10.37 -17.16
N SER A 39 3.33 -9.50 -17.68
CA SER A 39 3.32 -9.01 -19.08
C SER A 39 4.16 -9.87 -20.03
N GLU A 40 4.91 -10.86 -19.53
CA GLU A 40 5.81 -11.68 -20.33
C GLU A 40 5.19 -13.06 -20.62
N GLU A 41 5.17 -13.47 -21.90
CA GLU A 41 4.70 -14.80 -22.29
C GLU A 41 5.64 -15.91 -21.78
N LYS A 42 6.93 -15.63 -21.67
CA LYS A 42 7.97 -16.62 -21.30
C LYS A 42 8.77 -16.16 -20.10
N PRO A 43 9.00 -17.06 -19.12
CA PRO A 43 9.84 -16.75 -17.98
C PRO A 43 11.30 -16.57 -18.42
N ARG A 44 11.99 -15.59 -17.86
CA ARG A 44 13.41 -15.35 -18.05
C ARG A 44 14.24 -16.10 -17.00
N ILE A 45 15.34 -16.70 -17.41
CA ILE A 45 16.28 -17.34 -16.48
C ILE A 45 17.02 -16.27 -15.68
N LEU A 46 17.12 -16.48 -14.36
CA LEU A 46 17.88 -15.61 -13.48
C LEU A 46 19.32 -16.10 -13.35
N LYS A 47 20.28 -15.22 -13.62
CA LYS A 47 21.72 -15.52 -13.57
C LYS A 47 22.34 -15.04 -12.25
N ASN A 48 23.50 -15.61 -11.91
CA ASN A 48 24.30 -15.22 -10.73
C ASN A 48 23.54 -15.36 -9.38
N ILE A 49 22.68 -16.36 -9.27
CA ILE A 49 21.92 -16.69 -8.07
C ILE A 49 22.57 -17.91 -7.39
N ASP A 50 22.69 -17.89 -6.08
CA ASP A 50 22.99 -19.10 -5.31
C ASP A 50 21.74 -19.99 -5.23
N LYS A 51 21.60 -20.90 -6.20
CA LYS A 51 20.41 -21.76 -6.35
C LYS A 51 20.14 -22.65 -5.15
N LYS A 52 21.19 -23.00 -4.37
CA LYS A 52 21.04 -23.88 -3.19
C LYS A 52 20.35 -23.19 -2.04
N SER A 53 20.62 -21.90 -1.85
CA SER A 53 20.03 -21.10 -0.78
C SER A 53 18.88 -20.21 -1.25
N PHE A 54 18.45 -20.32 -2.51
CA PHE A 54 17.38 -19.48 -3.05
C PHE A 54 16.04 -19.80 -2.42
N GLU A 55 15.41 -18.80 -1.87
CA GLU A 55 14.11 -18.83 -1.19
C GLU A 55 13.18 -17.80 -1.81
N ILE A 56 11.97 -18.22 -2.18
CA ILE A 56 10.90 -17.33 -2.63
C ILE A 56 10.22 -16.78 -1.39
N LEU A 57 10.05 -15.49 -1.33
CA LEU A 57 9.40 -14.77 -0.25
C LEU A 57 8.01 -14.27 -0.70
N GLU A 58 7.39 -13.41 0.08
CA GLU A 58 6.12 -12.77 -0.25
C GLU A 58 6.31 -11.57 -1.19
N ASN A 59 5.23 -11.12 -1.83
CA ASN A 59 5.15 -9.86 -2.58
C ASN A 59 6.25 -9.70 -3.65
N ASP A 60 6.43 -10.74 -4.48
CA ASP A 60 7.43 -10.77 -5.57
C ASP A 60 8.89 -10.63 -5.11
N PHE A 61 9.14 -10.79 -3.81
CA PHE A 61 10.50 -10.87 -3.29
C PHE A 61 11.03 -12.30 -3.27
N ALA A 62 12.34 -12.41 -3.38
CA ALA A 62 13.10 -13.63 -3.13
C ALA A 62 14.47 -13.27 -2.53
N LYS A 63 15.15 -14.25 -1.98
CA LYS A 63 16.54 -14.11 -1.50
C LYS A 63 17.38 -15.33 -1.79
N ASP A 64 18.67 -15.14 -1.78
CA ASP A 64 19.65 -16.18 -1.55
C ASP A 64 20.57 -15.77 -0.38
N LYS A 65 21.59 -16.53 -0.10
CA LYS A 65 22.52 -16.22 1.01
C LYS A 65 23.27 -14.90 0.83
N ASN A 66 23.32 -14.36 -0.40
CA ASN A 66 24.12 -13.20 -0.76
C ASN A 66 23.27 -11.96 -1.08
N ASN A 67 22.03 -12.15 -1.55
CA ASN A 67 21.25 -11.07 -2.14
C ASN A 67 19.76 -11.18 -1.84
N ILE A 68 19.07 -10.02 -1.91
CA ILE A 68 17.62 -9.90 -2.03
C ILE A 68 17.28 -9.60 -3.49
N TYR A 69 16.15 -10.13 -3.93
CA TYR A 69 15.60 -9.93 -5.28
C TYR A 69 14.17 -9.45 -5.18
N TYR A 70 13.78 -8.59 -6.10
CA TYR A 70 12.41 -8.13 -6.31
C TYR A 70 12.07 -8.19 -7.79
N GLU A 71 10.95 -8.82 -8.16
CA GLU A 71 10.57 -9.03 -9.56
C GLU A 71 11.71 -9.60 -10.43
N GLY A 72 12.50 -10.51 -9.85
CA GLY A 72 13.67 -11.13 -10.51
C GLY A 72 14.88 -10.22 -10.67
N GLU A 73 14.87 -9.02 -10.15
CA GLU A 73 16.00 -8.10 -10.14
C GLU A 73 16.68 -8.05 -8.77
N LYS A 74 17.99 -7.96 -8.75
CA LYS A 74 18.80 -7.89 -7.54
C LYS A 74 18.69 -6.51 -6.88
N ILE A 75 18.48 -6.49 -5.55
CA ILE A 75 18.62 -5.30 -4.72
C ILE A 75 19.99 -5.34 -4.02
N GLU A 76 20.89 -4.44 -4.42
CA GLU A 76 22.29 -4.49 -3.96
C GLU A 76 22.55 -3.95 -2.56
N LYS A 77 21.63 -3.10 -2.03
CA LYS A 77 21.86 -2.33 -0.81
C LYS A 77 21.36 -2.99 0.48
N ILE A 78 20.61 -4.06 0.38
CA ILE A 78 19.98 -4.75 1.51
C ILE A 78 20.80 -5.97 1.93
N ASP A 79 21.09 -6.09 3.21
CA ASP A 79 21.68 -7.29 3.78
C ASP A 79 20.63 -8.42 3.85
N PRO A 80 20.79 -9.53 3.08
CA PRO A 80 19.82 -10.61 3.06
C PRO A 80 19.65 -11.33 4.40
N LYS A 81 20.61 -11.23 5.32
CA LYS A 81 20.56 -11.89 6.63
C LYS A 81 19.58 -11.19 7.58
N SER A 82 19.47 -9.88 7.48
CA SER A 82 18.60 -9.06 8.33
C SER A 82 17.39 -8.48 7.60
N ALA A 83 17.23 -8.82 6.30
CA ALA A 83 16.16 -8.34 5.46
C ALA A 83 14.78 -8.73 5.99
N LYS A 84 13.88 -7.76 6.03
CA LYS A 84 12.45 -7.92 6.33
C LYS A 84 11.63 -7.19 5.28
N ILE A 85 10.69 -7.92 4.70
CA ILE A 85 9.73 -7.37 3.75
C ILE A 85 8.56 -6.78 4.53
N PHE A 86 8.01 -5.68 4.04
CA PHE A 86 6.81 -5.08 4.60
C PHE A 86 6.07 -4.26 3.53
N GLY A 87 4.75 -4.27 3.60
CA GLY A 87 3.96 -3.76 2.48
C GLY A 87 4.17 -4.57 1.20
N SER A 88 3.83 -4.00 0.06
CA SER A 88 3.85 -4.71 -1.23
C SER A 88 5.21 -4.72 -1.93
N HIS A 89 6.04 -3.68 -1.73
CA HIS A 89 7.28 -3.45 -2.47
C HIS A 89 8.40 -2.85 -1.63
N PHE A 90 8.26 -2.87 -0.29
CA PHE A 90 9.28 -2.35 0.59
C PHE A 90 10.06 -3.47 1.27
N VAL A 91 11.36 -3.28 1.39
CA VAL A 91 12.25 -4.14 2.15
C VAL A 91 13.16 -3.30 3.02
N LYS A 92 13.44 -3.76 4.22
CA LYS A 92 14.40 -3.12 5.12
C LYS A 92 15.41 -4.12 5.68
N ASP A 93 16.55 -3.62 6.05
CA ASP A 93 17.48 -4.28 6.95
C ASP A 93 17.65 -3.45 8.24
N GLU A 94 18.74 -3.66 8.97
CA GLU A 94 19.03 -2.90 10.20
C GLU A 94 19.40 -1.42 9.94
N LYS A 95 19.78 -1.06 8.71
CA LYS A 95 20.37 0.22 8.35
C LYS A 95 19.48 1.07 7.49
N ILE A 96 18.82 0.48 6.50
CA ILE A 96 18.05 1.21 5.49
C ILE A 96 16.68 0.60 5.26
N VAL A 97 15.80 1.41 4.70
CA VAL A 97 14.53 1.01 4.06
C VAL A 97 14.67 1.29 2.58
N PHE A 98 14.28 0.34 1.76
CA PHE A 98 14.39 0.40 0.31
C PHE A 98 13.03 0.19 -0.35
N ASP A 99 12.68 1.11 -1.25
CA ASP A 99 11.53 1.02 -2.14
C ASP A 99 11.98 0.29 -3.41
N ALA A 100 11.48 -0.93 -3.60
CA ALA A 100 11.90 -1.77 -4.70
C ALA A 100 11.27 -1.36 -6.04
N ASP A 101 10.05 -0.78 -6.02
CA ASP A 101 9.40 -0.24 -7.22
C ASP A 101 10.13 1.01 -7.76
N GLU A 102 10.47 1.93 -6.86
CA GLU A 102 11.16 3.17 -7.21
C GLU A 102 12.70 3.01 -7.25
N LYS A 103 13.20 1.83 -6.89
CA LYS A 103 14.62 1.46 -6.82
C LYS A 103 15.47 2.47 -6.02
N LYS A 104 14.95 2.93 -4.90
CA LYS A 104 15.60 3.95 -4.08
C LYS A 104 15.56 3.64 -2.58
N GLU A 105 16.57 4.12 -1.89
CA GLU A 105 16.61 4.17 -0.43
C GLU A 105 15.72 5.29 0.09
N LEU A 106 14.89 4.96 1.09
CA LEU A 106 14.06 5.94 1.76
C LEU A 106 14.86 6.63 2.86
N LYS A 107 14.88 7.96 2.82
CA LYS A 107 15.57 8.80 3.81
C LYS A 107 14.63 9.13 4.98
N ASP A 108 15.22 9.49 6.10
CA ASP A 108 14.52 10.00 7.29
C ASP A 108 13.54 9.00 7.92
N VAL A 109 13.76 7.70 7.72
CA VAL A 109 13.01 6.61 8.33
C VAL A 109 13.84 5.94 9.41
N ASP A 110 13.32 5.86 10.63
CA ASP A 110 13.98 5.10 11.70
C ASP A 110 13.70 3.60 11.55
N THR A 111 14.67 2.88 10.98
CA THR A 111 14.52 1.44 10.67
C THR A 111 14.24 0.58 11.90
N LYS A 112 14.73 0.98 13.08
CA LYS A 112 14.60 0.21 14.32
C LYS A 112 13.19 0.22 14.87
N THR A 113 12.49 1.36 14.74
CA THR A 113 11.15 1.55 15.28
C THR A 113 10.05 1.50 14.22
N LEU A 114 10.43 1.42 12.93
CA LEU A 114 9.48 1.31 11.84
C LEU A 114 8.62 0.05 11.96
N LYS A 115 7.31 0.25 11.94
CA LYS A 115 6.31 -0.81 11.96
C LYS A 115 5.12 -0.48 11.08
N SER A 116 4.48 -1.50 10.52
CA SER A 116 3.15 -1.38 9.92
C SER A 116 2.13 -1.10 11.01
N VAL A 117 1.14 -0.29 10.71
CA VAL A 117 -0.07 -0.09 11.52
C VAL A 117 -1.33 -0.59 10.81
N GLY A 118 -1.19 -1.00 9.55
CA GLY A 118 -2.22 -1.61 8.70
C GLY A 118 -2.00 -1.23 7.24
N ASP A 119 -2.28 -2.12 6.32
CA ASP A 119 -2.15 -1.99 4.86
C ASP A 119 -0.97 -1.10 4.41
N TYR A 120 -1.26 0.10 3.89
CA TYR A 120 -0.27 1.06 3.39
C TYR A 120 0.21 2.05 4.45
N TYR A 121 -0.27 1.94 5.71
CA TYR A 121 0.11 2.86 6.77
C TYR A 121 1.22 2.28 7.65
N PHE A 122 2.23 3.11 7.90
CA PHE A 122 3.39 2.79 8.71
C PHE A 122 3.68 3.92 9.68
N LYS A 123 4.39 3.62 10.75
CA LYS A 123 4.97 4.63 11.64
C LYS A 123 6.29 4.19 12.22
N ASP A 124 7.14 5.16 12.49
CA ASP A 124 8.31 5.02 13.35
C ASP A 124 8.15 5.91 14.60
N LYS A 125 9.20 6.07 15.37
CA LYS A 125 9.16 6.94 16.57
C LYS A 125 9.00 8.42 16.26
N ASN A 126 9.28 8.85 15.01
CA ASN A 126 9.32 10.26 14.62
C ASN A 126 8.16 10.66 13.72
N ASN A 127 7.69 9.75 12.85
CA ASN A 127 6.78 10.07 11.77
C ASN A 127 5.75 8.98 11.53
N ALA A 128 4.63 9.37 10.88
CA ALA A 128 3.70 8.47 10.23
C ALA A 128 3.85 8.57 8.72
N TYR A 129 3.53 7.47 8.03
CA TYR A 129 3.70 7.34 6.58
C TYR A 129 2.47 6.68 5.97
N PHE A 130 2.17 7.06 4.74
CA PHE A 130 1.29 6.33 3.84
C PHE A 130 2.10 5.93 2.60
N ASP A 131 2.11 4.63 2.26
CA ASP A 131 2.94 4.10 1.15
C ASP A 131 4.40 4.61 1.25
N MET A 132 4.93 4.60 2.49
CA MET A 132 6.24 5.13 2.90
C MET A 132 6.52 6.61 2.54
N LYS A 133 5.53 7.36 2.09
CA LYS A 133 5.60 8.81 2.02
C LYS A 133 5.20 9.39 3.37
N LYS A 134 6.03 10.28 3.88
CA LYS A 134 5.74 10.95 5.15
C LYS A 134 4.44 11.73 5.07
N ILE A 135 3.61 11.59 6.10
CA ILE A 135 2.42 12.41 6.28
C ILE A 135 2.91 13.77 6.81
N ASP A 136 2.72 14.83 6.00
CA ASP A 136 3.24 16.17 6.29
C ASP A 136 2.53 16.88 7.45
N GLU A 137 1.30 16.48 7.76
CA GLU A 137 0.54 17.02 8.88
C GLU A 137 1.14 16.53 10.21
N LYS A 138 0.98 17.33 11.27
CA LYS A 138 1.38 16.91 12.62
C LYS A 138 0.47 15.77 13.09
N VAL A 139 0.99 14.56 13.04
CA VAL A 139 0.32 13.33 13.48
C VAL A 139 0.60 13.09 14.96
N ASP A 140 -0.43 12.75 15.73
CA ASP A 140 -0.26 12.21 17.06
C ASP A 140 0.07 10.70 16.97
N LEU A 141 1.36 10.39 17.03
CA LEU A 141 1.87 9.03 16.81
C LEU A 141 1.41 8.02 17.87
N GLU A 142 1.07 8.48 19.08
CA GLU A 142 0.61 7.62 20.16
C GLU A 142 -0.76 7.03 19.82
N THR A 143 -1.67 7.87 19.33
CA THR A 143 -3.05 7.49 18.99
C THR A 143 -3.24 7.14 17.51
N PHE A 144 -2.18 7.25 16.70
CA PHE A 144 -2.26 6.96 15.26
C PHE A 144 -2.54 5.49 15.00
N ALA A 145 -3.64 5.22 14.32
CA ALA A 145 -4.14 3.89 14.00
C ALA A 145 -4.76 3.83 12.61
N TYR A 146 -4.54 2.73 11.92
CA TYR A 146 -5.26 2.35 10.72
C TYR A 146 -6.71 2.01 11.07
N LEU A 147 -7.61 2.33 10.17
CA LEU A 147 -9.02 2.01 10.28
C LEU A 147 -9.44 0.93 9.27
N ASP A 148 -9.62 1.31 8.01
CA ASP A 148 -9.95 0.46 6.87
C ASP A 148 -9.98 1.30 5.59
N TYR A 149 -10.07 0.68 4.38
CA TYR A 149 -10.27 1.38 3.10
C TYR A 149 -9.36 2.60 2.90
N PHE A 150 -8.05 2.46 3.18
CA PHE A 150 -7.06 3.55 3.07
C PHE A 150 -7.26 4.72 4.05
N TYR A 151 -8.08 4.54 5.08
CA TYR A 151 -8.24 5.51 6.15
C TYR A 151 -7.37 5.18 7.36
N ALA A 152 -6.86 6.22 7.99
CA ALA A 152 -6.26 6.18 9.31
C ALA A 152 -6.73 7.37 10.13
N LYS A 153 -6.54 7.32 11.44
CA LYS A 153 -6.83 8.44 12.34
C LYS A 153 -5.80 8.57 13.44
N ASP A 154 -5.72 9.77 13.98
CA ASP A 154 -5.23 10.01 15.33
C ASP A 154 -6.35 10.66 16.19
N LYS A 155 -6.04 11.09 17.40
CA LYS A 155 -7.04 11.76 18.27
C LYS A 155 -7.58 13.08 17.71
N ASN A 156 -6.86 13.71 16.77
CA ASN A 156 -7.17 15.03 16.25
C ASN A 156 -7.68 15.02 14.82
N ASN A 157 -7.25 14.04 14.01
CA ASN A 157 -7.43 14.05 12.57
C ASN A 157 -7.86 12.71 12.00
N LEU A 158 -8.61 12.77 10.91
CA LEU A 158 -8.85 11.66 9.99
C LEU A 158 -7.93 11.84 8.78
N TYR A 159 -7.39 10.74 8.27
CA TYR A 159 -6.52 10.71 7.09
C TYR A 159 -7.12 9.76 6.05
N PHE A 160 -7.02 10.14 4.77
CA PHE A 160 -7.37 9.31 3.63
C PHE A 160 -6.24 9.37 2.60
N TYR A 161 -5.70 8.22 2.20
CA TYR A 161 -4.48 8.14 1.38
C TYR A 161 -3.31 8.97 1.95
N GLY A 162 -3.16 8.99 3.27
CA GLY A 162 -2.11 9.75 3.96
C GLY A 162 -2.34 11.26 4.03
N GLN A 163 -3.41 11.78 3.49
CA GLN A 163 -3.75 13.20 3.54
C GLN A 163 -4.83 13.45 4.60
N LYS A 164 -4.70 14.57 5.33
CA LYS A 164 -5.70 14.99 6.30
C LYS A 164 -7.03 15.32 5.62
N VAL A 165 -8.10 14.68 6.07
CA VAL A 165 -9.48 14.99 5.65
C VAL A 165 -9.97 16.23 6.39
N LYS A 166 -10.28 17.27 5.64
CA LYS A 166 -10.83 18.51 6.20
C LYS A 166 -12.35 18.44 6.30
N GLY A 167 -12.90 19.03 7.37
CA GLY A 167 -14.34 19.18 7.54
C GLY A 167 -15.01 18.03 8.30
N VAL A 168 -14.26 17.03 8.78
CA VAL A 168 -14.80 15.94 9.59
C VAL A 168 -13.98 15.72 10.86
N SER A 169 -14.63 15.36 11.96
CA SER A 169 -13.97 14.98 13.21
C SER A 169 -13.61 13.49 13.19
N PRO A 170 -12.43 13.09 13.70
CA PRO A 170 -12.06 11.67 13.85
C PRO A 170 -12.88 10.97 14.96
N ASN A 171 -13.55 11.74 15.82
CA ASN A 171 -14.41 11.21 16.87
C ASN A 171 -15.76 10.78 16.30
N ASN A 172 -16.27 9.63 16.73
CA ASN A 172 -17.52 9.05 16.24
C ASN A 172 -17.51 8.67 14.73
N PHE A 173 -16.33 8.43 14.20
CA PHE A 173 -16.15 7.95 12.83
C PHE A 173 -16.47 6.46 12.74
N ASN A 174 -17.37 6.09 11.84
CA ASN A 174 -17.63 4.72 11.45
C ASN A 174 -17.68 4.64 9.93
N PHE A 175 -17.09 3.57 9.37
CA PHE A 175 -17.38 3.21 7.99
C PHE A 175 -18.84 2.77 7.89
N TRP A 176 -19.49 3.17 6.84
CA TRP A 176 -20.78 2.63 6.50
C TRP A 176 -20.57 1.29 5.76
N THR A 177 -20.18 0.28 6.53
CA THR A 177 -19.77 -1.04 6.02
C THR A 177 -20.92 -1.94 5.61
N LEU A 178 -22.15 -1.45 5.50
CA LEU A 178 -23.29 -2.34 5.29
C LEU A 178 -23.61 -2.67 3.83
N LEU A 179 -22.93 -2.08 2.85
CA LEU A 179 -23.20 -2.39 1.45
C LEU A 179 -21.91 -2.47 0.64
N SER A 180 -21.68 -3.61 0.02
CA SER A 180 -20.63 -3.84 -1.00
C SER A 180 -20.72 -2.93 -2.25
N SER A 181 -21.68 -2.01 -2.30
CA SER A 181 -21.95 -1.08 -3.38
C SER A 181 -21.75 0.39 -3.02
N VAL A 182 -21.39 0.74 -1.77
CA VAL A 182 -21.11 2.12 -1.40
C VAL A 182 -19.68 2.47 -1.78
N PRO A 183 -19.44 3.57 -2.51
CA PRO A 183 -18.11 4.03 -2.79
C PRO A 183 -17.27 4.21 -1.51
N ASP A 184 -16.00 3.80 -1.53
CA ASP A 184 -15.07 3.88 -0.39
C ASP A 184 -14.86 5.30 0.15
N ASN A 185 -15.37 6.29 -0.57
CA ASN A 185 -15.26 7.70 -0.23
C ASN A 185 -16.49 8.28 0.50
N ILE A 186 -17.47 7.44 0.89
CA ILE A 186 -18.57 7.86 1.75
C ILE A 186 -18.35 7.37 3.18
N ILE A 187 -18.39 8.29 4.11
CA ILE A 187 -18.13 8.04 5.52
C ILE A 187 -19.26 8.56 6.39
N LYS A 188 -19.44 7.95 7.56
CA LYS A 188 -20.38 8.42 8.59
C LYS A 188 -19.60 8.98 9.77
N SER A 189 -19.95 10.17 10.23
CA SER A 189 -19.43 10.77 11.46
C SER A 189 -20.60 11.28 12.31
N GLY A 190 -20.82 10.65 13.45
CA GLY A 190 -22.03 10.87 14.25
C GLY A 190 -23.29 10.41 13.50
N ASN A 191 -24.26 11.31 13.32
CA ASN A 191 -25.50 11.05 12.59
C ASN A 191 -25.42 11.48 11.11
N ASP A 192 -24.32 12.09 10.69
CA ASP A 192 -24.19 12.69 9.38
C ASP A 192 -23.33 11.83 8.46
N PHE A 193 -23.64 11.90 7.16
CA PHE A 193 -22.86 11.29 6.09
C PHE A 193 -22.05 12.34 5.35
N TYR A 194 -20.86 11.96 4.92
CA TYR A 194 -19.93 12.83 4.22
C TYR A 194 -19.38 12.14 2.98
N LEU A 195 -19.35 12.88 1.87
CA LEU A 195 -18.59 12.52 0.68
C LEU A 195 -17.16 13.03 0.86
N VAL A 196 -16.19 12.13 0.85
CA VAL A 196 -14.77 12.46 0.86
C VAL A 196 -14.29 12.58 -0.58
N TYR A 197 -13.65 13.67 -0.93
CA TYR A 197 -13.19 13.94 -2.30
C TYR A 197 -11.90 14.74 -2.30
N GLU A 198 -11.13 14.57 -3.37
CA GLU A 198 -9.96 15.39 -3.65
C GLU A 198 -10.38 16.66 -4.40
N ASN A 199 -9.93 17.81 -3.91
CA ASN A 199 -10.12 19.07 -4.62
C ASN A 199 -8.98 19.25 -5.64
N ASN A 200 -9.29 19.12 -6.91
CA ASN A 200 -8.35 19.22 -8.03
C ASN A 200 -7.57 20.53 -8.10
N SER A 201 -8.06 21.61 -7.45
CA SER A 201 -7.40 22.92 -7.47
C SER A 201 -6.22 23.01 -6.49
N ASN A 202 -6.20 22.21 -5.43
CA ASN A 202 -5.17 22.25 -4.39
C ASN A 202 -4.70 20.87 -3.90
N GLU A 203 -5.12 19.81 -4.57
CA GLU A 203 -4.75 18.41 -4.28
C GLU A 203 -4.99 18.00 -2.80
N LYS A 204 -5.97 18.61 -2.14
CA LYS A 204 -6.32 18.33 -0.73
C LYS A 204 -7.60 17.54 -0.63
N ILE A 205 -7.68 16.72 0.42
CA ILE A 205 -8.85 15.90 0.72
C ILE A 205 -9.82 16.67 1.62
N TYR A 206 -11.07 16.69 1.22
CA TYR A 206 -12.17 17.31 1.94
C TYR A 206 -13.30 16.32 2.18
N ALA A 207 -14.06 16.55 3.24
CA ALA A 207 -15.34 15.90 3.48
C ALA A 207 -16.48 16.93 3.35
N LYS A 208 -17.42 16.66 2.47
CA LYS A 208 -18.65 17.46 2.31
C LYS A 208 -19.82 16.72 2.91
N LYS A 209 -20.51 17.35 3.85
CA LYS A 209 -21.73 16.79 4.42
C LYS A 209 -22.79 16.62 3.33
N MET A 210 -23.47 15.50 3.35
CA MET A 210 -24.55 15.17 2.44
C MET A 210 -25.89 15.59 3.07
N ASP A 211 -26.70 16.33 2.30
CA ASP A 211 -27.90 16.98 2.82
C ASP A 211 -29.19 16.13 2.77
N PHE A 212 -29.10 14.84 2.37
CA PHE A 212 -30.27 13.97 2.27
C PHE A 212 -30.07 12.62 2.94
N PRO A 213 -31.17 11.98 3.39
CA PRO A 213 -31.07 10.60 3.81
C PRO A 213 -30.64 9.75 2.62
N ILE A 214 -29.56 9.05 2.79
CA ILE A 214 -29.07 8.08 1.79
C ILE A 214 -30.07 6.92 1.83
N ASP A 215 -31.03 6.93 0.91
CA ASP A 215 -31.87 5.78 0.66
C ASP A 215 -31.09 4.77 -0.18
N ARG A 216 -31.26 3.49 0.13
CA ARG A 216 -30.58 2.39 -0.57
C ARG A 216 -30.78 2.40 -2.09
N ASP A 217 -31.91 2.94 -2.52
CA ASP A 217 -32.35 2.90 -3.92
C ASP A 217 -31.90 4.10 -4.76
N THR A 218 -31.32 5.13 -4.14
CA THR A 218 -30.90 6.38 -4.82
C THR A 218 -29.44 6.40 -5.26
N PHE A 219 -28.63 5.39 -4.94
CA PHE A 219 -27.21 5.34 -5.29
C PHE A 219 -26.91 5.11 -6.78
N GLU A 220 -27.88 4.67 -7.56
CA GLU A 220 -27.70 4.43 -9.00
C GLU A 220 -27.71 5.69 -9.88
N SER A 221 -27.89 6.89 -9.33
CA SER A 221 -28.13 8.12 -10.08
C SER A 221 -27.13 9.26 -9.88
N PHE A 222 -25.92 8.99 -9.40
CA PHE A 222 -24.88 10.02 -9.43
C PHE A 222 -24.10 9.97 -10.74
N PRO A 223 -24.00 11.10 -11.47
CA PRO A 223 -23.27 11.20 -12.73
C PRO A 223 -21.75 11.09 -12.55
#